data_253c0d7832950e8d74cf5567e5c93e84
#
_entry.id   253c0d7832950e8d74cf5567e5c93e84
#
_cell.length_a   1.000
_cell.length_b   1.000
_cell.length_c   1.000
_cell.angle_alpha   90.00
_cell.angle_beta   90.00
_cell.angle_gamma   90.00
#
_symmetry.space_group_name_H-M   'P 1'
#
loop_
_entity.id
_entity.type
_entity.pdbx_description
1 polymer ?
#
loop_
_entity_poly.entity_id
_entity_poly.type
_entity_poly.pdbx_seq_one_letter_code
_entity_poly.pdbx_strand_id
1 'polypeptide(L)'
;MQLALVEESCGRGFYWTPLTDAPLVAVVPPDFPWQEDTIPLERLLQETFLSCPEQYVARLLPPGSPLLEVTASDDAAILSMVAAGLGVSVLSSFSLAGYEGQVQVLPLSEPLFRRLGAAVKTPPPANSAARHFLAFLKRQYPNKPTDNP
;
A
#
# COMPACT_ATOMS: atom_id res chain seq x y z
N MET A 1 23.56 -6.41 7.20
CA MET A 1 22.78 -5.30 7.31
C MET A 1 21.54 -5.54 7.94
N GLN A 2 21.18 -4.60 8.59
CA GLN A 2 20.45 -4.82 9.25
C GLN A 2 19.31 -3.87 9.44
N LEU A 3 18.92 -3.12 8.43
CA LEU A 3 17.75 -2.27 8.36
C LEU A 3 16.99 -2.54 7.07
N ALA A 4 15.67 -2.75 7.19
CA ALA A 4 14.76 -2.88 6.07
C ALA A 4 13.64 -1.86 6.20
N LEU A 5 13.18 -1.30 5.08
CA LEU A 5 11.96 -0.51 5.01
C LEU A 5 10.82 -1.46 4.66
N VAL A 6 9.87 -1.60 5.56
CA VAL A 6 8.80 -2.60 5.44
C VAL A 6 7.47 -2.08 5.99
N GLU A 7 6.41 -2.76 5.63
CA GLU A 7 5.12 -2.61 6.29
C GLU A 7 5.15 -3.17 7.71
N GLU A 8 4.33 -2.63 8.60
CA GLU A 8 4.26 -3.03 10.02
C GLU A 8 4.07 -4.54 10.21
N SER A 9 3.24 -5.17 9.40
CA SER A 9 2.99 -6.62 9.49
C SER A 9 4.24 -7.46 9.20
N CYS A 10 5.13 -6.98 8.35
CA CYS A 10 6.41 -7.60 8.03
C CYS A 10 7.48 -7.31 9.10
N GLY A 11 7.27 -6.29 9.94
CA GLY A 11 8.18 -5.90 11.02
C GLY A 11 8.03 -6.73 12.30
N ARG A 12 7.10 -7.67 12.37
CA ARG A 12 6.88 -8.48 13.57
C ARG A 12 8.11 -9.31 13.93
N GLY A 13 8.52 -9.24 15.19
CA GLY A 13 9.74 -9.91 15.69
C GLY A 13 11.04 -9.10 15.49
N PHE A 14 10.93 -7.89 14.95
CA PHE A 14 12.03 -6.94 14.80
C PHE A 14 11.77 -5.68 15.64
N TYR A 15 12.83 -4.91 15.89
CA TYR A 15 12.67 -3.55 16.39
C TYR A 15 12.15 -2.68 15.25
N TRP A 16 10.89 -2.34 15.31
CA TRP A 16 10.21 -1.59 14.26
C TRP A 16 10.02 -0.12 14.66
N THR A 17 10.29 0.76 13.72
CA THR A 17 10.13 2.21 13.89
C THR A 17 9.16 2.70 12.84
N PRO A 18 7.97 3.25 13.24
CA PRO A 18 7.03 3.83 12.29
C PRO A 18 7.64 5.08 11.62
N LEU A 19 7.37 5.24 10.33
CA LEU A 19 7.83 6.39 9.55
C LEU A 19 6.67 7.18 8.96
N THR A 20 5.73 6.49 8.29
CA THR A 20 4.60 7.16 7.64
C THR A 20 3.46 6.19 7.40
N ASP A 21 2.25 6.75 7.28
CA ASP A 21 1.08 6.04 6.78
C ASP A 21 0.89 6.37 5.31
N ALA A 22 0.82 5.35 4.47
CA ALA A 22 0.53 5.47 3.06
C ALA A 22 -0.97 5.26 2.82
N PRO A 23 -1.71 6.26 2.37
CA PRO A 23 -3.12 6.10 2.04
C PRO A 23 -3.30 5.02 0.98
N LEU A 24 -4.33 4.18 1.15
CA LEU A 24 -4.80 3.25 0.13
C LEU A 24 -5.87 3.92 -0.72
N VAL A 25 -5.76 3.77 -2.02
CA VAL A 25 -6.68 4.33 -3.01
C VAL A 25 -7.19 3.25 -3.95
N ALA A 26 -8.43 3.39 -4.39
CA ALA A 26 -8.98 2.55 -5.44
C ALA A 26 -8.38 2.95 -6.78
N VAL A 27 -8.02 1.96 -7.57
CA VAL A 27 -7.56 2.13 -8.95
C VAL A 27 -8.51 1.35 -9.86
N VAL A 28 -9.14 2.05 -10.78
CA VAL A 28 -10.17 1.48 -11.66
C VAL A 28 -9.87 1.86 -13.12
N PRO A 29 -10.42 1.12 -14.10
CA PRO A 29 -10.28 1.46 -15.52
C PRO A 29 -10.69 2.90 -15.83
N PRO A 30 -10.18 3.51 -16.90
CA PRO A 30 -10.47 4.91 -17.24
C PRO A 30 -11.95 5.15 -17.58
N ASP A 31 -12.65 4.14 -18.02
CA ASP A 31 -14.07 4.16 -18.37
C ASP A 31 -14.97 3.55 -17.29
N PHE A 32 -14.46 3.34 -16.09
CA PHE A 32 -15.21 2.77 -14.97
C PHE A 32 -16.41 3.68 -14.63
N PRO A 33 -17.65 3.14 -14.58
CA PRO A 33 -18.88 3.94 -14.46
C PRO A 33 -19.10 4.39 -13.01
N TRP A 34 -18.28 5.30 -12.52
CA TRP A 34 -18.37 5.88 -11.19
C TRP A 34 -18.26 7.39 -11.23
N GLN A 35 -19.18 8.11 -10.58
CA GLN A 35 -19.28 9.58 -10.66
C GLN A 35 -19.15 10.28 -9.31
N GLU A 36 -19.03 9.52 -8.21
CA GLU A 36 -18.85 10.11 -6.89
C GLU A 36 -17.36 10.35 -6.58
N ASP A 37 -17.07 11.24 -5.64
CA ASP A 37 -15.70 11.61 -5.27
C ASP A 37 -14.96 10.51 -4.51
N THR A 38 -15.70 9.60 -3.88
CA THR A 38 -15.15 8.46 -3.14
C THR A 38 -15.85 7.17 -3.53
N ILE A 39 -15.19 6.03 -3.33
CA ILE A 39 -15.78 4.71 -3.63
C ILE A 39 -15.70 3.79 -2.42
N PRO A 40 -16.82 3.12 -2.04
CA PRO A 40 -16.78 2.12 -0.98
C PRO A 40 -16.06 0.84 -1.46
N LEU A 41 -15.34 0.19 -0.53
CA LEU A 41 -14.62 -1.04 -0.85
C LEU A 41 -15.56 -2.13 -1.38
N GLU A 42 -16.76 -2.24 -0.83
CA GLU A 42 -17.78 -3.22 -1.24
C GLU A 42 -18.17 -3.09 -2.71
N ARG A 43 -18.12 -1.86 -3.25
CA ARG A 43 -18.38 -1.66 -4.68
C ARG A 43 -17.28 -2.26 -5.55
N LEU A 44 -16.03 -2.13 -5.12
CA LEU A 44 -14.89 -2.74 -5.83
C LEU A 44 -14.93 -4.26 -5.80
N LEU A 45 -15.44 -4.84 -4.70
CA LEU A 45 -15.55 -6.29 -4.55
C LEU A 45 -16.59 -6.95 -5.45
N GLN A 46 -17.44 -6.16 -6.13
CA GLN A 46 -18.36 -6.65 -7.17
C GLN A 46 -17.66 -6.86 -8.52
N GLU A 47 -16.44 -6.38 -8.66
CA GLU A 47 -15.64 -6.51 -9.88
C GLU A 47 -14.54 -7.57 -9.70
N THR A 48 -13.88 -7.93 -10.79
CA THR A 48 -12.66 -8.74 -10.70
C THR A 48 -11.59 -7.93 -10.00
N PHE A 49 -11.17 -8.39 -8.83
CA PHE A 49 -10.17 -7.69 -8.02
C PHE A 49 -8.77 -8.24 -8.30
N LEU A 50 -7.87 -7.36 -8.75
CA LEU A 50 -6.48 -7.71 -9.04
C LEU A 50 -5.63 -7.47 -7.81
N SER A 51 -4.92 -8.48 -7.33
CA SER A 51 -4.05 -8.37 -6.16
C SER A 51 -2.84 -9.29 -6.27
N CYS A 52 -1.73 -8.85 -5.72
CA CYS A 52 -0.62 -9.76 -5.43
C CYS A 52 -0.91 -10.52 -4.12
N PRO A 53 -0.53 -11.79 -4.01
CA PRO A 53 -0.82 -12.62 -2.82
C PRO A 53 -0.30 -12.02 -1.50
N GLU A 54 0.77 -11.23 -1.56
CA GLU A 54 1.40 -10.62 -0.40
C GLU A 54 0.84 -9.24 -0.04
N GLN A 55 -0.09 -8.70 -0.84
CA GLN A 55 -0.64 -7.37 -0.58
C GLN A 55 -1.53 -7.36 0.66
N TYR A 56 -1.38 -6.31 1.46
CA TYR A 56 -2.20 -6.06 2.64
C TYR A 56 -3.70 -6.13 2.35
N VAL A 57 -4.12 -5.59 1.21
CA VAL A 57 -5.53 -5.53 0.82
C VAL A 57 -6.14 -6.91 0.62
N ALA A 58 -5.40 -7.89 0.09
CA ALA A 58 -5.89 -9.25 -0.09
C ALA A 58 -6.38 -9.87 1.23
N ARG A 59 -5.82 -9.44 2.36
CA ARG A 59 -6.21 -9.88 3.70
C ARG A 59 -7.48 -9.22 4.23
N LEU A 60 -7.88 -8.11 3.63
CA LEU A 60 -9.11 -7.38 4.00
C LEU A 60 -10.32 -7.89 3.23
N LEU A 61 -10.12 -8.71 2.20
CA LEU A 61 -11.21 -9.17 1.35
C LEU A 61 -12.01 -10.28 2.07
N PRO A 62 -13.35 -10.24 1.97
CA PRO A 62 -14.19 -11.31 2.45
C PRO A 62 -13.85 -12.65 1.77
N PRO A 63 -14.01 -13.78 2.44
CA PRO A 63 -13.88 -15.10 1.82
C PRO A 63 -14.81 -15.23 0.61
N GLY A 64 -14.29 -15.74 -0.51
CA GLY A 64 -15.07 -15.93 -1.73
C GLY A 64 -15.17 -14.69 -2.63
N SER A 65 -14.44 -13.61 -2.33
CA SER A 65 -14.34 -12.46 -3.23
C SER A 65 -13.76 -12.88 -4.59
N PRO A 66 -14.19 -12.25 -5.70
CA PRO A 66 -13.68 -12.55 -7.03
C PRO A 66 -12.25 -12.01 -7.20
N LEU A 67 -11.31 -12.70 -6.58
CA LEU A 67 -9.89 -12.32 -6.57
C LEU A 67 -9.16 -12.97 -7.73
N LEU A 68 -8.54 -12.16 -8.57
CA LEU A 68 -7.54 -12.61 -9.52
C LEU A 68 -6.14 -12.35 -8.94
N GLU A 69 -5.51 -13.39 -8.46
CA GLU A 69 -4.13 -13.31 -8.00
C GLU A 69 -3.17 -13.11 -9.17
N VAL A 70 -2.39 -12.05 -9.11
CA VAL A 70 -1.38 -11.73 -10.11
C VAL A 70 -0.03 -12.19 -9.59
N THR A 71 0.63 -13.04 -10.37
CA THR A 71 1.96 -13.55 -10.00
C THR A 71 3.07 -12.47 -10.12
N ALA A 72 2.74 -11.34 -10.73
CA ALA A 72 3.66 -10.20 -10.79
C ALA A 72 3.85 -9.57 -9.40
N SER A 73 5.09 -9.31 -9.07
CA SER A 73 5.50 -8.82 -7.75
C SER A 73 5.53 -7.29 -7.64
N ASP A 74 5.01 -6.56 -8.63
CA ASP A 74 5.02 -5.11 -8.62
C ASP A 74 3.67 -4.49 -8.95
N ASP A 75 3.42 -3.32 -8.36
CA ASP A 75 2.20 -2.56 -8.53
C ASP A 75 2.05 -2.00 -9.95
N ALA A 76 3.15 -1.85 -10.70
CA ALA A 76 3.11 -1.34 -12.07
C ALA A 76 2.43 -2.35 -13.03
N ALA A 77 2.62 -3.64 -12.79
CA ALA A 77 1.90 -4.68 -13.54
C ALA A 77 0.40 -4.62 -13.25
N ILE A 78 0.00 -4.47 -11.98
CA ILE A 78 -1.41 -4.32 -11.60
C ILE A 78 -2.01 -3.07 -12.26
N LEU A 79 -1.33 -1.94 -12.20
CA LEU A 79 -1.77 -0.69 -12.82
C LEU A 79 -1.98 -0.85 -14.34
N SER A 80 -1.07 -1.54 -15.01
CA SER A 80 -1.19 -1.83 -16.44
C SER A 80 -2.38 -2.72 -16.78
N MET A 81 -2.66 -3.71 -15.93
CA MET A 81 -3.81 -4.59 -16.08
C MET A 81 -5.13 -3.84 -15.84
N VAL A 82 -5.18 -2.95 -14.83
CA VAL A 82 -6.35 -2.08 -14.59
C VAL A 82 -6.57 -1.15 -15.77
N ALA A 83 -5.52 -0.52 -16.28
CA ALA A 83 -5.61 0.34 -17.47
C ALA A 83 -6.13 -0.39 -18.71
N ALA A 84 -5.82 -1.69 -18.82
CA ALA A 84 -6.35 -2.56 -19.89
C ALA A 84 -7.79 -3.06 -19.65
N GLY A 85 -8.43 -2.67 -18.54
CA GLY A 85 -9.80 -3.07 -18.22
C GLY A 85 -9.97 -4.49 -17.69
N LEU A 86 -8.89 -5.12 -17.18
CA LEU A 86 -8.94 -6.50 -16.68
C LEU A 86 -9.56 -6.62 -15.29
N GLY A 87 -9.70 -5.50 -14.59
CA GLY A 87 -10.27 -5.48 -13.25
C GLY A 87 -9.98 -4.19 -12.51
N VAL A 88 -10.19 -4.20 -11.21
CA VAL A 88 -9.94 -3.09 -10.29
C VAL A 88 -8.93 -3.49 -9.22
N SER A 89 -8.34 -2.52 -8.54
CA SER A 89 -7.43 -2.80 -7.43
C SER A 89 -7.51 -1.71 -6.35
N VAL A 90 -6.88 -1.98 -5.22
CA VAL A 90 -6.58 -0.99 -4.18
C VAL A 90 -5.08 -1.03 -3.93
N LEU A 91 -4.44 0.10 -4.12
CA LEU A 91 -2.99 0.24 -4.02
C LEU A 91 -2.62 1.38 -3.07
N SER A 92 -1.38 1.39 -2.61
CA SER A 92 -0.83 2.57 -1.93
C SER A 92 -0.76 3.74 -2.89
N SER A 93 -1.12 4.93 -2.43
CA SER A 93 -0.96 6.16 -3.22
C SER A 93 0.50 6.38 -3.67
N PHE A 94 1.47 5.85 -2.93
CA PHE A 94 2.88 5.92 -3.31
C PHE A 94 3.22 5.08 -4.55
N SER A 95 2.46 4.02 -4.81
CA SER A 95 2.64 3.17 -6.01
C SER A 95 2.25 3.88 -7.31
N LEU A 96 1.51 4.97 -7.20
CA LEU A 96 1.09 5.78 -8.35
C LEU A 96 2.14 6.82 -8.76
N ALA A 97 3.15 7.05 -7.93
CA ALA A 97 4.19 8.01 -8.24
C ALA A 97 4.97 7.61 -9.50
N GLY A 98 4.93 8.45 -10.52
CA GLY A 98 5.58 8.20 -11.81
C GLY A 98 4.83 7.25 -12.74
N TYR A 99 3.62 6.81 -12.42
CA TYR A 99 2.80 6.05 -13.36
C TYR A 99 2.15 7.00 -14.38
N GLU A 100 2.41 6.74 -15.66
CA GLU A 100 1.93 7.57 -16.77
C GLU A 100 0.74 6.95 -17.53
N GLY A 101 0.27 5.78 -17.12
CA GLY A 101 -0.86 5.10 -17.75
C GLY A 101 -2.21 5.70 -17.39
N GLN A 102 -3.24 5.30 -18.12
CA GLN A 102 -4.60 5.82 -17.93
C GLN A 102 -5.39 4.93 -16.98
N VAL A 103 -5.60 5.41 -15.76
CA VAL A 103 -6.49 4.81 -14.75
C VAL A 103 -7.26 5.92 -14.06
N GLN A 104 -8.43 5.60 -13.49
CA GLN A 104 -9.05 6.47 -12.50
C GLN A 104 -8.54 6.10 -11.12
N VAL A 105 -8.25 7.12 -10.31
CA VAL A 105 -7.83 6.97 -8.91
C VAL A 105 -8.88 7.61 -8.04
N LEU A 106 -9.46 6.84 -7.12
CA LEU A 106 -10.55 7.29 -6.26
C LEU A 106 -10.17 7.03 -4.79
N PRO A 107 -10.34 8.02 -3.90
CA PRO A 107 -10.27 7.79 -2.47
C PRO A 107 -11.31 6.76 -2.04
N LEU A 108 -10.96 5.91 -1.07
CA LEU A 108 -11.93 5.02 -0.43
C LEU A 108 -12.87 5.82 0.47
N SER A 109 -14.15 5.46 0.50
CA SER A 109 -15.15 6.10 1.37
C SER A 109 -14.81 5.90 2.86
N GLU A 110 -14.26 4.73 3.20
CA GLU A 110 -13.64 4.46 4.48
C GLU A 110 -12.12 4.49 4.31
N PRO A 111 -11.41 5.51 4.82
CA PRO A 111 -9.97 5.64 4.63
C PRO A 111 -9.21 4.46 5.22
N LEU A 112 -8.37 3.84 4.41
CA LEU A 112 -7.45 2.79 4.81
C LEU A 112 -6.01 3.24 4.59
N PHE A 113 -5.12 2.80 5.45
CA PHE A 113 -3.70 3.18 5.40
C PHE A 113 -2.81 1.95 5.53
N ARG A 114 -1.71 2.00 4.83
CA ARG A 114 -0.62 1.06 4.97
C ARG A 114 0.47 1.70 5.80
N ARG A 115 0.72 1.18 6.99
CA ARG A 115 1.73 1.71 7.88
C ARG A 115 3.12 1.23 7.48
N LEU A 116 4.00 2.17 7.15
CA LEU A 116 5.36 1.92 6.69
C LEU A 116 6.37 2.34 7.76
N GLY A 117 7.41 1.56 7.91
CA GLY A 117 8.45 1.81 8.89
C GLY A 117 9.76 1.13 8.58
N ALA A 118 10.72 1.32 9.48
CA ALA A 118 12.02 0.70 9.42
C ALA A 118 12.11 -0.42 10.45
N ALA A 119 12.49 -1.62 10.01
CA ALA A 119 12.72 -2.80 10.85
C ALA A 119 14.22 -3.07 10.97
N VAL A 120 14.68 -3.36 12.20
CA VAL A 120 16.04 -3.79 12.48
C VAL A 120 16.02 -5.02 13.39
N LYS A 121 16.95 -5.95 13.17
CA LYS A 121 17.02 -7.18 13.97
C LYS A 121 17.47 -6.90 15.41
N THR A 122 18.39 -5.99 15.56
CA THR A 122 18.93 -5.54 16.85
C THR A 122 19.05 -4.02 16.83
N PRO A 123 18.87 -3.33 17.98
CA PRO A 123 19.07 -1.88 18.02
C PRO A 123 20.48 -1.52 17.52
N PRO A 124 20.61 -0.63 16.53
CA PRO A 124 21.90 -0.30 15.98
C PRO A 124 22.76 0.45 17.00
N PRO A 125 24.08 0.21 17.05
CA PRO A 125 24.99 0.93 17.91
C PRO A 125 24.91 2.45 17.72
N ALA A 126 25.21 3.22 18.76
CA ALA A 126 25.04 4.66 18.78
C ALA A 126 25.69 5.40 17.59
N ASN A 127 26.87 4.97 17.18
CA ASN A 127 27.66 5.60 16.12
C ASN A 127 27.62 4.82 14.79
N SER A 128 26.62 3.95 14.58
CA SER A 128 26.52 3.17 13.36
C SER A 128 25.84 3.96 12.23
N ALA A 129 26.20 3.65 10.99
CA ALA A 129 25.54 4.20 9.80
C ALA A 129 24.01 3.92 9.80
N ALA A 130 23.61 2.75 10.28
CA ALA A 130 22.20 2.38 10.42
C ALA A 130 21.46 3.32 11.37
N ARG A 131 22.07 3.73 12.48
CA ARG A 131 21.47 4.69 13.42
C ARG A 131 21.36 6.09 12.84
N HIS A 132 22.39 6.56 12.15
CA HIS A 132 22.33 7.83 11.46
C HIS A 132 21.27 7.84 10.35
N PHE A 133 21.16 6.74 9.61
CA PHE A 133 20.14 6.59 8.58
C PHE A 133 18.72 6.57 9.17
N LEU A 134 18.49 5.86 10.26
CA LEU A 134 17.21 5.90 10.98
C LEU A 134 16.85 7.31 11.44
N ALA A 135 17.82 8.04 11.99
CA ALA A 135 17.60 9.42 12.43
C ALA A 135 17.30 10.34 11.24
N PHE A 136 17.93 10.12 10.09
CA PHE A 136 17.62 10.82 8.85
C PHE A 136 16.19 10.53 8.39
N LEU A 137 15.78 9.26 8.32
CA LEU A 137 14.43 8.87 7.92
C LEU A 137 13.36 9.49 8.83
N LYS A 138 13.57 9.47 10.14
CA LYS A 138 12.64 10.10 11.10
C LYS A 138 12.48 11.62 10.89
N ARG A 139 13.51 12.29 10.38
CA ARG A 139 13.42 13.71 10.03
C ARG A 139 12.70 13.94 8.71
N GLN A 140 12.89 13.05 7.74
CA GLN A 140 12.23 13.15 6.42
C GLN A 140 10.74 12.82 6.48
N TYR A 141 10.35 11.94 7.40
CA TYR A 141 8.97 11.49 7.60
C TYR A 141 8.50 11.87 9.02
N PRO A 142 8.27 13.16 9.30
CA PRO A 142 7.88 13.63 10.62
C PRO A 142 6.43 13.28 10.99
N ASN A 143 5.62 12.85 10.04
CA ASN A 143 4.25 12.47 10.28
C ASN A 143 4.22 11.18 11.11
N LYS A 144 3.89 11.35 12.38
CA LYS A 144 3.50 10.21 13.20
C LYS A 144 2.34 9.49 12.52
N PRO A 145 2.32 8.15 12.54
CA PRO A 145 1.14 7.40 12.18
C PRO A 145 -0.06 8.00 12.90
N THR A 146 -1.14 8.21 12.18
CA THR A 146 -2.41 8.57 12.82
C THR A 146 -2.74 7.46 13.80
N ASP A 147 -2.71 7.76 15.09
CA ASP A 147 -3.27 6.89 16.11
C ASP A 147 -4.75 6.76 15.78
N ASN A 148 -5.10 5.68 15.12
CA ASN A 148 -6.48 5.31 14.91
C ASN A 148 -6.96 4.66 16.21
N PRO A 149 -8.06 5.15 16.81
CA PRO A 149 -8.57 4.63 18.09
C PRO A 149 -8.97 3.17 18.01
#